data_7d1ca4407d83285e86be3327c8df3a84
#
_entry.id   7d1ca4407d83285e86be3327c8df3a84
#
_cell.length_a   1.000
_cell.length_b   1.000
_cell.length_c   1.000
_cell.angle_alpha   90.00
_cell.angle_beta   90.00
_cell.angle_gamma   90.00
#
_symmetry.space_group_name_H-M   'P 1'
#
loop_
_entity.id
_entity.type
_entity.pdbx_description
1 polymer ?
#
loop_
_entity_poly.entity_id
_entity_poly.type
_entity_poly.pdbx_seq_one_letter_code
_entity_poly.pdbx_strand_id
1 'polypeptide(L)'
;FDELDIHPKILEGIRAAGFSTCTPVQALTLPEALNGRDIAAQAQTGTGKTAAFLIAVFSRMLTTPAPSQGPSPRALVIAPTRELVVQIEAEARLLGGFAGFRIVAAYGGIDYLKQRDDISRGVDVLIGTPGRLIDYLKQKVYSLKKTEYLVIDEADRMFDMGFIADLRFMLRRMAPYDERQSMLFSATLSNRVMELCYEHMNNPERFSVTPEQMTVDIIEQELYHVSKEEKFGLLLGILKRDSGGHYLIFCNMKSTADKLKTLLNANGFASSAITGDLPQDKRIKVLNRFKSGDLSILIATDVASRGLHIDGITHVINYDLPQDSEDYVHRIGRTARAGAGGKAISLACENYVLSLHDIEEYIRKKIPSLPVTDDLIITDYKRVSLHQPYAKKGSPSRGKRPLDKGAKKYASRSGSKSSGAGSENRRRPDSPKRDEKKSAPHGKPDPSAT
;
A
#
# COMPACT_ATOMS: atom_id res chain seq x y z
N PHE A 1 -9.70 18.14 22.35
CA PHE A 1 -10.36 18.65 21.16
C PHE A 1 -11.07 19.98 21.42
N ASP A 2 -11.68 20.18 22.58
CA ASP A 2 -12.48 21.37 22.89
C ASP A 2 -11.65 22.68 22.97
N GLU A 3 -10.34 22.60 23.06
CA GLU A 3 -9.41 23.75 23.04
C GLU A 3 -8.97 24.16 21.62
N LEU A 4 -9.36 23.39 20.61
CA LEU A 4 -9.02 23.62 19.22
C LEU A 4 -10.17 24.30 18.47
N ASP A 5 -9.86 25.10 17.45
CA ASP A 5 -10.86 25.75 16.58
C ASP A 5 -11.50 24.76 15.61
N ILE A 6 -12.15 23.74 16.16
CA ILE A 6 -12.86 22.70 15.41
C ILE A 6 -14.33 23.13 15.26
N HIS A 7 -14.84 23.04 14.02
CA HIS A 7 -16.22 23.39 13.74
C HIS A 7 -17.19 22.54 14.59
N PRO A 8 -18.28 23.12 15.20
CA PRO A 8 -19.18 22.41 16.12
C PRO A 8 -19.74 21.08 15.59
N LYS A 9 -20.13 21.02 14.31
CA LYS A 9 -20.62 19.77 13.70
C LYS A 9 -19.56 18.66 13.65
N ILE A 10 -18.28 19.01 13.60
CA ILE A 10 -17.20 18.02 13.62
C ILE A 10 -16.90 17.60 15.06
N LEU A 11 -17.02 18.49 16.03
CA LEU A 11 -16.99 18.13 17.45
C LEU A 11 -18.09 17.12 17.82
N GLU A 12 -19.29 17.27 17.26
CA GLU A 12 -20.36 16.25 17.41
C GLU A 12 -19.93 14.89 16.83
N GLY A 13 -19.30 14.88 15.66
CA GLY A 13 -18.75 13.68 15.04
C GLY A 13 -17.65 13.01 15.89
N ILE A 14 -16.75 13.81 16.47
CA ILE A 14 -15.68 13.36 17.37
C ILE A 14 -16.27 12.70 18.62
N ARG A 15 -17.28 13.32 19.22
CA ARG A 15 -17.99 12.77 20.40
C ARG A 15 -18.75 11.49 20.05
N ALA A 16 -19.42 11.45 18.90
CA ALA A 16 -20.11 10.25 18.40
C ALA A 16 -19.13 9.09 18.11
N ALA A 17 -17.89 9.41 17.70
CA ALA A 17 -16.82 8.43 17.52
C ALA A 17 -16.20 7.94 18.84
N GLY A 18 -16.58 8.55 20.00
CA GLY A 18 -16.03 8.20 21.32
C GLY A 18 -14.63 8.73 21.58
N PHE A 19 -14.18 9.72 20.80
CA PHE A 19 -12.85 10.34 21.00
C PHE A 19 -12.94 11.42 22.09
N SER A 20 -12.21 11.24 23.17
CA SER A 20 -12.20 12.16 24.33
C SER A 20 -10.98 13.08 24.33
N THR A 21 -9.83 12.59 23.91
CA THR A 21 -8.55 13.31 23.94
C THR A 21 -7.80 13.16 22.62
N CYS A 22 -6.98 14.15 22.28
CA CYS A 22 -6.11 14.06 21.12
C CYS A 22 -4.99 13.04 21.32
N THR A 23 -4.74 12.23 20.32
CA THR A 23 -3.49 11.46 20.25
C THR A 23 -2.29 12.39 20.00
N PRO A 24 -1.04 11.95 20.24
CA PRO A 24 0.13 12.80 20.01
C PRO A 24 0.19 13.40 18.59
N VAL A 25 -0.13 12.63 17.54
CA VAL A 25 -0.12 13.17 16.18
C VAL A 25 -1.22 14.19 15.97
N GLN A 26 -2.39 14.00 16.56
CA GLN A 26 -3.50 14.96 16.49
C GLN A 26 -3.16 16.26 17.23
N ALA A 27 -2.60 16.15 18.43
CA ALA A 27 -2.20 17.32 19.22
C ALA A 27 -1.15 18.19 18.51
N LEU A 28 -0.23 17.58 17.77
CA LEU A 28 0.80 18.28 17.02
C LEU A 28 0.30 18.87 15.70
N THR A 29 -0.53 18.13 14.96
CA THR A 29 -0.88 18.52 13.58
C THR A 29 -2.15 19.35 13.47
N LEU A 30 -3.15 19.13 14.35
CA LEU A 30 -4.44 19.82 14.26
C LEU A 30 -4.33 21.35 14.37
N PRO A 31 -3.55 21.94 15.29
CA PRO A 31 -3.45 23.39 15.39
C PRO A 31 -3.04 24.05 14.08
N GLU A 32 -1.98 23.56 13.46
CA GLU A 32 -1.46 24.11 12.20
C GLU A 32 -2.37 23.78 11.00
N ALA A 33 -2.94 22.56 10.97
CA ALA A 33 -3.84 22.14 9.89
C ALA A 33 -5.15 22.95 9.91
N LEU A 34 -5.70 23.26 11.07
CA LEU A 34 -6.89 24.12 11.23
C LEU A 34 -6.60 25.58 10.81
N ASN A 35 -5.37 26.05 10.99
CA ASN A 35 -4.90 27.35 10.52
C ASN A 35 -4.64 27.38 9.00
N GLY A 36 -4.82 26.27 8.29
CA GLY A 36 -4.68 26.22 6.83
C GLY A 36 -3.25 25.97 6.35
N ARG A 37 -2.32 25.61 7.25
CA ARG A 37 -0.93 25.28 6.88
C ARG A 37 -0.87 23.91 6.23
N ASP A 38 0.05 23.73 5.31
CA ASP A 38 0.37 22.41 4.78
C ASP A 38 1.14 21.59 5.83
N ILE A 39 0.88 20.29 5.89
CA ILE A 39 1.40 19.38 6.91
C ILE A 39 2.16 18.22 6.26
N ALA A 40 3.38 17.99 6.71
CA ALA A 40 4.13 16.75 6.43
C ALA A 40 4.40 16.03 7.76
N ALA A 41 3.61 15.00 8.06
CA ALA A 41 3.66 14.32 9.34
C ALA A 41 4.23 12.90 9.22
N GLN A 42 5.27 12.61 10.01
CA GLN A 42 5.76 11.26 10.24
C GLN A 42 4.99 10.65 11.40
N ALA A 43 4.20 9.62 11.11
CA ALA A 43 3.47 8.89 12.13
C ALA A 43 3.06 7.50 11.63
N GLN A 44 3.17 6.49 12.48
CA GLN A 44 2.82 5.11 12.16
C GLN A 44 1.31 4.87 12.02
N THR A 45 0.94 3.71 11.45
CA THR A 45 -0.46 3.28 11.37
C THR A 45 -1.03 3.05 12.78
N GLY A 46 -2.28 3.50 13.02
CA GLY A 46 -2.95 3.33 14.32
C GLY A 46 -2.69 4.46 15.33
N THR A 47 -1.93 5.49 14.97
CA THR A 47 -1.68 6.66 15.84
C THR A 47 -2.79 7.72 15.78
N GLY A 48 -3.85 7.52 14.97
CA GLY A 48 -4.95 8.47 14.83
C GLY A 48 -4.77 9.50 13.71
N LYS A 49 -3.88 9.26 12.73
CA LYS A 49 -3.65 10.14 11.56
C LYS A 49 -4.93 10.41 10.78
N THR A 50 -5.73 9.36 10.53
CA THR A 50 -6.97 9.47 9.75
C THR A 50 -7.92 10.49 10.36
N ALA A 51 -8.15 10.41 11.67
CA ALA A 51 -8.96 11.41 12.36
C ALA A 51 -8.32 12.80 12.30
N ALA A 52 -6.99 12.92 12.43
CA ALA A 52 -6.31 14.22 12.37
C ALA A 52 -6.63 14.96 11.06
N PHE A 53 -6.36 14.33 9.90
CA PHE A 53 -6.61 15.03 8.64
C PHE A 53 -8.11 15.19 8.31
N LEU A 54 -8.96 14.24 8.69
CA LEU A 54 -10.40 14.36 8.44
C LEU A 54 -11.01 15.50 9.28
N ILE A 55 -10.66 15.61 10.55
CA ILE A 55 -11.10 16.71 11.44
C ILE A 55 -10.68 18.05 10.86
N ALA A 56 -9.42 18.20 10.46
CA ALA A 56 -8.91 19.45 9.91
C ALA A 56 -9.62 19.79 8.59
N VAL A 57 -9.65 18.88 7.61
CA VAL A 57 -10.28 19.10 6.31
C VAL A 57 -11.76 19.44 6.47
N PHE A 58 -12.51 18.68 7.27
CA PHE A 58 -13.94 18.90 7.43
C PHE A 58 -14.27 20.20 8.15
N SER A 59 -13.51 20.57 9.18
CA SER A 59 -13.68 21.85 9.85
C SER A 59 -13.41 23.00 8.89
N ARG A 60 -12.34 22.93 8.12
CA ARG A 60 -11.99 23.93 7.11
C ARG A 60 -13.04 24.02 6.00
N MET A 61 -13.55 22.89 5.51
CA MET A 61 -14.62 22.87 4.50
C MET A 61 -15.91 23.52 4.98
N LEU A 62 -16.22 23.48 6.28
CA LEU A 62 -17.40 24.11 6.85
C LEU A 62 -17.22 25.61 7.10
N THR A 63 -16.00 26.07 7.35
CA THR A 63 -15.67 27.49 7.61
C THR A 63 -15.37 28.25 6.33
N THR A 64 -14.97 27.60 5.24
CA THR A 64 -14.70 28.23 3.94
C THR A 64 -15.91 28.11 3.00
N PRO A 65 -16.24 29.19 2.23
CA PRO A 65 -17.31 29.11 1.25
C PRO A 65 -17.08 28.00 0.24
N ALA A 66 -18.13 27.24 -0.06
CA ALA A 66 -18.04 26.23 -1.11
C ALA A 66 -17.76 26.88 -2.48
N PRO A 67 -16.81 26.39 -3.28
CA PRO A 67 -16.60 26.88 -4.62
C PRO A 67 -17.87 26.65 -5.46
N SER A 68 -18.04 27.43 -6.52
CA SER A 68 -19.17 27.24 -7.45
C SER A 68 -19.28 25.79 -7.89
N GLN A 69 -20.48 25.23 -7.88
CA GLN A 69 -20.77 23.85 -8.25
C GLN A 69 -20.08 23.42 -9.55
N GLY A 70 -19.49 22.24 -9.53
CA GLY A 70 -18.77 21.65 -10.67
C GLY A 70 -18.37 20.22 -10.36
N PRO A 71 -17.81 19.50 -11.34
CA PRO A 71 -17.43 18.10 -11.18
C PRO A 71 -16.11 17.91 -10.39
N SER A 72 -15.68 18.87 -9.60
CA SER A 72 -14.47 18.78 -8.77
C SER A 72 -14.82 18.48 -7.31
N PRO A 73 -14.24 17.45 -6.70
CA PRO A 73 -14.31 17.30 -5.24
C PRO A 73 -13.63 18.48 -4.56
N ARG A 74 -14.15 18.91 -3.41
CA ARG A 74 -13.48 19.90 -2.56
C ARG A 74 -12.25 19.31 -1.88
N ALA A 75 -12.36 18.05 -1.42
CA ALA A 75 -11.27 17.32 -0.81
C ALA A 75 -10.97 16.03 -1.58
N LEU A 76 -9.67 15.75 -1.80
CA LEU A 76 -9.17 14.51 -2.35
C LEU A 76 -8.27 13.83 -1.32
N VAL A 77 -8.59 12.58 -0.97
CA VAL A 77 -7.76 11.72 -0.12
C VAL A 77 -7.23 10.56 -0.95
N ILE A 78 -5.91 10.43 -1.01
CA ILE A 78 -5.22 9.38 -1.77
C ILE A 78 -4.60 8.39 -0.79
N ALA A 79 -4.92 7.11 -0.94
CA ALA A 79 -4.37 6.04 -0.13
C ALA A 79 -3.90 4.86 -1.01
N PRO A 80 -2.81 4.15 -0.64
CA PRO A 80 -2.19 3.14 -1.51
C PRO A 80 -3.04 1.89 -1.71
N THR A 81 -3.87 1.54 -0.74
CA THR A 81 -4.61 0.26 -0.73
C THR A 81 -6.11 0.47 -0.63
N ARG A 82 -6.87 -0.52 -1.15
CA ARG A 82 -8.34 -0.52 -1.12
C ARG A 82 -8.86 -0.59 0.31
N GLU A 83 -8.20 -1.38 1.14
CA GLU A 83 -8.55 -1.58 2.54
C GLU A 83 -8.45 -0.27 3.32
N LEU A 84 -7.38 0.48 3.09
CA LEU A 84 -7.20 1.79 3.73
C LEU A 84 -8.24 2.80 3.22
N VAL A 85 -8.57 2.79 1.92
CA VAL A 85 -9.65 3.64 1.37
C VAL A 85 -10.99 3.34 2.05
N VAL A 86 -11.36 2.06 2.22
CA VAL A 86 -12.59 1.66 2.90
C VAL A 86 -12.59 2.10 4.36
N GLN A 87 -11.45 1.98 5.04
CA GLN A 87 -11.30 2.41 6.42
C GLN A 87 -11.43 3.92 6.55
N ILE A 88 -10.74 4.70 5.71
CA ILE A 88 -10.83 6.17 5.69
C ILE A 88 -12.27 6.60 5.38
N GLU A 89 -12.95 5.93 4.43
CA GLU A 89 -14.36 6.21 4.12
C GLU A 89 -15.27 6.00 5.34
N ALA A 90 -15.11 4.89 6.06
CA ALA A 90 -15.91 4.60 7.25
C ALA A 90 -15.71 5.65 8.34
N GLU A 91 -14.45 6.04 8.59
CA GLU A 91 -14.10 7.07 9.57
C GLU A 91 -14.57 8.46 9.13
N ALA A 92 -14.46 8.77 7.83
CA ALA A 92 -14.97 10.01 7.25
C ALA A 92 -16.50 10.14 7.39
N ARG A 93 -17.23 9.05 7.19
CA ARG A 93 -18.69 9.04 7.40
C ARG A 93 -19.08 9.22 8.87
N LEU A 94 -18.29 8.66 9.80
CA LEU A 94 -18.52 8.81 11.23
C LEU A 94 -18.24 10.25 11.68
N LEU A 95 -17.07 10.80 11.37
CA LEU A 95 -16.66 12.14 11.77
C LEU A 95 -17.44 13.25 11.05
N GLY A 96 -17.76 13.06 9.76
CA GLY A 96 -18.50 14.00 8.93
C GLY A 96 -20.01 13.80 8.94
N GLY A 97 -20.55 12.89 9.75
CA GLY A 97 -21.98 12.53 9.74
C GLY A 97 -22.94 13.68 9.96
N PHE A 98 -22.55 14.66 10.76
CA PHE A 98 -23.35 15.87 11.05
C PHE A 98 -23.09 17.03 10.06
N ALA A 99 -22.10 16.90 9.18
CA ALA A 99 -21.72 17.94 8.23
C ALA A 99 -22.53 17.92 6.93
N GLY A 100 -23.09 16.74 6.57
CA GLY A 100 -23.88 16.56 5.34
C GLY A 100 -23.03 16.43 4.08
N PHE A 101 -21.73 16.13 4.19
CA PHE A 101 -20.84 15.93 3.05
C PHE A 101 -21.18 14.69 2.24
N ARG A 102 -21.10 14.83 0.93
CA ARG A 102 -21.18 13.71 0.00
C ARG A 102 -19.80 13.08 -0.15
N ILE A 103 -19.60 11.96 0.53
CA ILE A 103 -18.34 11.21 0.57
C ILE A 103 -18.45 10.01 -0.37
N VAL A 104 -17.50 9.85 -1.29
CA VAL A 104 -17.44 8.72 -2.23
C VAL A 104 -16.05 8.10 -2.21
N ALA A 105 -16.02 6.76 -2.13
CA ALA A 105 -14.79 5.98 -2.23
C ALA A 105 -14.60 5.42 -3.65
N ALA A 106 -13.36 5.54 -4.18
CA ALA A 106 -12.98 5.09 -5.52
C ALA A 106 -11.79 4.13 -5.49
N TYR A 107 -12.07 2.81 -5.63
CA TYR A 107 -11.03 1.77 -5.64
C TYR A 107 -11.41 0.61 -6.56
N GLY A 108 -10.42 -0.23 -6.92
CA GLY A 108 -10.65 -1.36 -7.81
C GLY A 108 -11.36 -2.54 -7.13
N GLY A 109 -11.96 -3.45 -7.92
CA GLY A 109 -12.55 -4.70 -7.42
C GLY A 109 -14.01 -4.62 -6.97
N ILE A 110 -14.68 -3.50 -7.19
CA ILE A 110 -16.12 -3.33 -6.99
C ILE A 110 -16.75 -2.71 -8.23
N ASP A 111 -18.08 -2.57 -8.24
CA ASP A 111 -18.84 -2.08 -9.41
C ASP A 111 -18.32 -0.74 -9.93
N TYR A 112 -17.77 -0.80 -11.12
CA TYR A 112 -17.16 0.34 -11.80
C TYR A 112 -18.19 1.41 -12.17
N LEU A 113 -19.32 1.00 -12.72
CA LEU A 113 -20.32 1.93 -13.22
C LEU A 113 -21.00 2.67 -12.09
N LYS A 114 -21.32 1.97 -11.02
CA LYS A 114 -21.91 2.58 -9.82
C LYS A 114 -21.00 3.65 -9.22
N GLN A 115 -19.71 3.35 -9.03
CA GLN A 115 -18.76 4.36 -8.53
C GLN A 115 -18.67 5.58 -9.45
N ARG A 116 -18.58 5.34 -10.79
CA ARG A 116 -18.54 6.41 -11.76
C ARG A 116 -19.76 7.32 -11.66
N ASP A 117 -20.95 6.73 -11.59
CA ASP A 117 -22.21 7.46 -11.53
C ASP A 117 -22.33 8.23 -10.19
N ASP A 118 -21.87 7.64 -9.08
CA ASP A 118 -21.86 8.31 -7.78
C ASP A 118 -20.92 9.53 -7.78
N ILE A 119 -19.78 9.46 -8.43
CA ILE A 119 -18.86 10.60 -8.58
C ILE A 119 -19.45 11.66 -9.51
N SER A 120 -20.03 11.27 -10.65
CA SER A 120 -20.55 12.20 -11.66
C SER A 120 -21.74 13.02 -11.18
N ARG A 121 -22.50 12.54 -10.18
CA ARG A 121 -23.57 13.30 -9.53
C ARG A 121 -23.08 14.43 -8.62
N GLY A 122 -21.77 14.60 -8.50
CA GLY A 122 -21.08 15.53 -7.59
C GLY A 122 -20.62 14.84 -6.30
N VAL A 123 -19.49 15.26 -5.78
CA VAL A 123 -18.85 14.70 -4.59
C VAL A 123 -18.10 15.81 -3.86
N ASP A 124 -18.26 15.91 -2.53
CA ASP A 124 -17.51 16.86 -1.73
C ASP A 124 -16.14 16.28 -1.36
N VAL A 125 -16.12 15.02 -0.95
CA VAL A 125 -14.90 14.32 -0.50
C VAL A 125 -14.73 13.03 -1.30
N LEU A 126 -13.68 12.98 -2.11
CA LEU A 126 -13.31 11.81 -2.90
C LEU A 126 -12.11 11.11 -2.25
N ILE A 127 -12.28 9.85 -1.88
CA ILE A 127 -11.24 9.02 -1.25
C ILE A 127 -10.91 7.91 -2.22
N GLY A 128 -9.63 7.66 -2.54
CA GLY A 128 -9.39 6.59 -3.50
C GLY A 128 -7.95 6.12 -3.65
N THR A 129 -7.81 4.99 -4.36
CA THR A 129 -6.50 4.46 -4.77
C THR A 129 -6.05 5.12 -6.07
N PRO A 130 -4.72 5.37 -6.26
CA PRO A 130 -4.18 6.10 -7.41
C PRO A 130 -4.72 5.61 -8.76
N GLY A 131 -4.65 4.30 -9.01
CA GLY A 131 -5.05 3.74 -10.31
C GLY A 131 -6.52 3.99 -10.67
N ARG A 132 -7.46 3.86 -9.70
CA ARG A 132 -8.88 4.07 -9.94
C ARG A 132 -9.21 5.57 -10.08
N LEU A 133 -8.57 6.41 -9.28
CA LEU A 133 -8.69 7.86 -9.38
C LEU A 133 -8.24 8.35 -10.77
N ILE A 134 -7.09 7.90 -11.25
CA ILE A 134 -6.57 8.27 -12.57
C ILE A 134 -7.47 7.79 -13.70
N ASP A 135 -8.01 6.59 -13.60
CA ASP A 135 -8.89 6.03 -14.60
C ASP A 135 -10.13 6.94 -14.78
N TYR A 136 -10.82 7.31 -13.73
CA TYR A 136 -11.94 8.23 -13.78
C TYR A 136 -11.54 9.65 -14.19
N LEU A 137 -10.37 10.13 -13.78
CA LEU A 137 -9.83 11.44 -14.17
C LEU A 137 -9.55 11.50 -15.68
N LYS A 138 -8.97 10.44 -16.27
CA LYS A 138 -8.74 10.32 -17.72
C LYS A 138 -10.04 10.29 -18.50
N GLN A 139 -11.09 9.67 -17.95
CA GLN A 139 -12.43 9.64 -18.55
C GLN A 139 -13.24 10.93 -18.30
N LYS A 140 -12.66 11.93 -17.63
CA LYS A 140 -13.30 13.21 -17.32
C LYS A 140 -14.59 13.07 -16.49
N VAL A 141 -14.69 12.01 -15.66
CA VAL A 141 -15.80 11.81 -14.72
C VAL A 141 -15.78 12.90 -13.65
N TYR A 142 -14.61 13.36 -13.28
CA TYR A 142 -14.40 14.50 -12.38
C TYR A 142 -13.17 15.32 -12.80
N SER A 143 -12.97 16.46 -12.16
CA SER A 143 -11.83 17.37 -12.36
C SER A 143 -11.13 17.63 -11.02
N LEU A 144 -9.83 17.91 -11.05
CA LEU A 144 -9.06 18.29 -9.85
C LEU A 144 -8.76 19.80 -9.77
N LYS A 145 -9.18 20.57 -10.76
CA LYS A 145 -8.80 22.00 -10.89
C LYS A 145 -9.32 22.90 -9.76
N LYS A 146 -10.38 22.48 -9.07
CA LYS A 146 -11.01 23.25 -7.97
C LYS A 146 -10.93 22.50 -6.64
N THR A 147 -10.06 21.50 -6.51
CA THR A 147 -9.85 20.77 -5.27
C THR A 147 -9.06 21.65 -4.30
N GLU A 148 -9.66 21.96 -3.17
CA GLU A 148 -9.13 22.87 -2.14
C GLU A 148 -8.24 22.14 -1.14
N TYR A 149 -8.52 20.83 -0.90
CA TYR A 149 -7.84 20.03 0.12
C TYR A 149 -7.30 18.75 -0.49
N LEU A 150 -6.01 18.50 -0.27
CA LEU A 150 -5.34 17.28 -0.66
C LEU A 150 -4.81 16.56 0.57
N VAL A 151 -5.09 15.27 0.68
CA VAL A 151 -4.46 14.40 1.66
C VAL A 151 -3.79 13.23 0.94
N ILE A 152 -2.54 12.96 1.29
CA ILE A 152 -1.79 11.80 0.85
C ILE A 152 -1.46 10.99 2.10
N ASP A 153 -2.09 9.82 2.26
CA ASP A 153 -1.84 8.94 3.41
C ASP A 153 -0.98 7.74 3.00
N GLU A 154 -0.07 7.34 3.88
CA GLU A 154 0.93 6.29 3.65
C GLU A 154 1.77 6.56 2.38
N ALA A 155 2.36 7.76 2.29
CA ALA A 155 3.11 8.20 1.12
C ALA A 155 4.31 7.30 0.81
N ASP A 156 5.08 6.87 1.82
CA ASP A 156 6.18 5.91 1.70
C ASP A 156 5.75 4.64 0.96
N ARG A 157 4.61 4.09 1.30
CA ARG A 157 4.05 2.92 0.64
C ARG A 157 3.67 3.15 -0.80
N MET A 158 3.23 4.37 -1.15
CA MET A 158 2.96 4.69 -2.55
C MET A 158 4.24 4.67 -3.37
N PHE A 159 5.39 5.05 -2.78
CA PHE A 159 6.70 4.90 -3.41
C PHE A 159 7.07 3.43 -3.59
N ASP A 160 6.95 2.59 -2.56
CA ASP A 160 7.24 1.16 -2.60
C ASP A 160 6.40 0.40 -3.64
N MET A 161 5.14 0.81 -3.79
CA MET A 161 4.21 0.23 -4.77
C MET A 161 4.37 0.80 -6.18
N GLY A 162 5.27 1.76 -6.40
CA GLY A 162 5.55 2.37 -7.69
C GLY A 162 4.51 3.39 -8.16
N PHE A 163 3.67 3.91 -7.26
CA PHE A 163 2.62 4.89 -7.61
C PHE A 163 3.10 6.34 -7.72
N ILE A 164 4.41 6.60 -7.62
CA ILE A 164 4.95 7.97 -7.67
C ILE A 164 4.62 8.70 -8.99
N ALA A 165 4.70 7.99 -10.11
CA ALA A 165 4.32 8.56 -11.41
C ALA A 165 2.83 8.90 -11.48
N ASP A 166 2.01 8.09 -10.85
CA ASP A 166 0.56 8.26 -10.74
C ASP A 166 0.21 9.47 -9.85
N LEU A 167 0.87 9.60 -8.72
CA LEU A 167 0.75 10.77 -7.84
C LEU A 167 1.12 12.05 -8.57
N ARG A 168 2.31 12.12 -9.17
CA ARG A 168 2.75 13.29 -9.95
C ARG A 168 1.79 13.62 -11.10
N PHE A 169 1.21 12.59 -11.75
CA PHE A 169 0.20 12.79 -12.79
C PHE A 169 -1.06 13.49 -12.27
N MET A 170 -1.54 13.14 -11.08
CA MET A 170 -2.71 13.77 -10.46
C MET A 170 -2.39 15.17 -9.95
N LEU A 171 -1.28 15.32 -9.22
CA LEU A 171 -0.87 16.59 -8.60
C LEU A 171 -0.67 17.72 -9.62
N ARG A 172 -0.12 17.41 -10.79
CA ARG A 172 0.03 18.37 -11.92
C ARG A 172 -1.30 18.83 -12.52
N ARG A 173 -2.43 18.21 -12.17
CA ARG A 173 -3.78 18.55 -12.66
C ARG A 173 -4.68 19.21 -11.64
N MET A 174 -4.16 19.37 -10.43
CA MET A 174 -4.80 20.11 -9.35
C MET A 174 -4.57 21.62 -9.50
N ALA A 175 -5.28 22.41 -8.69
CA ALA A 175 -4.91 23.81 -8.47
C ALA A 175 -3.45 23.92 -8.01
N PRO A 176 -2.77 25.06 -8.24
CA PRO A 176 -1.44 25.32 -7.69
C PRO A 176 -1.35 25.02 -6.20
N TYR A 177 -0.17 24.65 -5.71
CA TYR A 177 0.00 24.23 -4.31
C TYR A 177 -0.27 25.37 -3.31
N ASP A 178 -0.13 26.62 -3.71
CA ASP A 178 -0.41 27.83 -2.93
C ASP A 178 -1.91 28.22 -2.91
N GLU A 179 -2.71 27.61 -3.80
CA GLU A 179 -4.17 27.81 -3.84
C GLU A 179 -4.95 26.68 -3.15
N ARG A 180 -4.25 25.70 -2.57
CA ARG A 180 -4.86 24.57 -1.86
C ARG A 180 -4.10 24.25 -0.57
N GLN A 181 -4.75 23.60 0.35
CA GLN A 181 -4.10 23.01 1.53
C GLN A 181 -3.75 21.56 1.26
N SER A 182 -2.51 21.17 1.54
CA SER A 182 -2.04 19.80 1.33
C SER A 182 -1.51 19.20 2.63
N MET A 183 -1.89 17.94 2.90
CA MET A 183 -1.41 17.19 4.06
C MET A 183 -0.85 15.86 3.59
N LEU A 184 0.36 15.53 4.02
CA LEU A 184 1.03 14.28 3.73
C LEU A 184 1.33 13.55 5.04
N PHE A 185 0.89 12.31 5.13
CA PHE A 185 1.16 11.43 6.24
C PHE A 185 1.94 10.20 5.75
N SER A 186 2.99 9.85 6.47
CA SER A 186 3.88 8.75 6.11
C SER A 186 4.44 8.10 7.38
N ALA A 187 4.80 6.83 7.34
CA ALA A 187 5.54 6.22 8.45
C ALA A 187 6.99 6.73 8.46
N THR A 188 7.54 7.06 7.27
CA THR A 188 8.87 7.62 7.13
C THR A 188 8.84 8.88 6.26
N LEU A 189 9.62 9.91 6.63
CA LEU A 189 9.85 11.09 5.81
C LEU A 189 11.21 10.99 5.09
N SER A 190 11.36 9.92 4.30
CA SER A 190 12.56 9.70 3.49
C SER A 190 12.81 10.86 2.50
N ASN A 191 14.04 10.98 1.97
CA ASN A 191 14.35 12.02 0.99
C ASN A 191 13.41 12.01 -0.22
N ARG A 192 12.95 10.82 -0.65
CA ARG A 192 11.98 10.67 -1.76
C ARG A 192 10.60 11.23 -1.42
N VAL A 193 10.14 10.99 -0.19
CA VAL A 193 8.86 11.55 0.30
C VAL A 193 8.98 13.06 0.43
N MET A 194 10.11 13.55 0.96
CA MET A 194 10.36 14.99 1.09
C MET A 194 10.48 15.70 -0.26
N GLU A 195 11.06 15.06 -1.27
CA GLU A 195 11.08 15.58 -2.65
C GLU A 195 9.65 15.86 -3.16
N LEU A 196 8.72 14.92 -2.94
CA LEU A 196 7.31 15.12 -3.31
C LEU A 196 6.68 16.31 -2.56
N CYS A 197 7.00 16.48 -1.28
CA CYS A 197 6.55 17.63 -0.49
C CYS A 197 7.07 18.95 -1.09
N TYR A 198 8.35 19.03 -1.41
CA TYR A 198 8.94 20.24 -1.99
C TYR A 198 8.41 20.56 -3.38
N GLU A 199 8.10 19.53 -4.18
CA GLU A 199 7.56 19.73 -5.54
C GLU A 199 6.09 20.21 -5.53
N HIS A 200 5.30 19.84 -4.51
CA HIS A 200 3.84 19.90 -4.62
C HIS A 200 3.10 20.46 -3.39
N MET A 201 3.80 20.90 -2.36
CA MET A 201 3.21 21.48 -1.15
C MET A 201 3.76 22.88 -0.85
N ASN A 202 2.98 23.69 -0.15
CA ASN A 202 3.32 25.07 0.19
C ASN A 202 4.04 25.13 1.53
N ASN A 203 5.37 24.98 1.52
CA ASN A 203 6.23 25.04 2.71
C ASN A 203 5.62 24.29 3.93
N PRO A 204 5.45 22.94 3.83
CA PRO A 204 4.71 22.20 4.83
C PRO A 204 5.42 22.21 6.20
N GLU A 205 4.65 22.39 7.26
CA GLU A 205 5.12 22.18 8.62
C GLU A 205 5.40 20.70 8.84
N ARG A 206 6.57 20.40 9.41
CA ARG A 206 7.03 19.03 9.60
C ARG A 206 6.83 18.60 11.04
N PHE A 207 6.13 17.50 11.19
CA PHE A 207 5.93 16.87 12.48
C PHE A 207 6.47 15.45 12.45
N SER A 208 7.23 15.07 13.46
CA SER A 208 7.66 13.71 13.68
C SER A 208 7.14 13.23 15.02
N VAL A 209 6.19 12.33 14.96
CA VAL A 209 5.77 11.54 16.11
C VAL A 209 6.51 10.24 16.01
N THR A 210 7.58 10.11 16.76
CA THR A 210 8.39 8.88 16.82
C THR A 210 7.83 7.94 17.91
N PRO A 211 6.89 7.05 17.54
CA PRO A 211 6.45 6.00 18.45
C PRO A 211 7.40 4.80 18.42
N GLU A 212 8.46 4.83 17.58
CA GLU A 212 9.31 3.67 17.32
C GLU A 212 9.89 3.10 18.60
N GLN A 213 10.39 3.94 19.49
CA GLN A 213 10.88 3.48 20.79
C GLN A 213 9.73 3.03 21.71
N MET A 214 8.62 3.77 21.79
CA MET A 214 7.51 3.39 22.67
C MET A 214 6.79 2.11 22.23
N THR A 215 6.59 1.90 20.92
CA THR A 215 5.92 0.69 20.40
C THR A 215 6.83 -0.54 20.56
N VAL A 216 8.13 -0.38 20.26
CA VAL A 216 9.13 -1.44 20.42
C VAL A 216 9.32 -1.82 21.90
N ASP A 217 9.20 -0.85 22.81
CA ASP A 217 9.38 -1.08 24.26
C ASP A 217 8.18 -1.75 24.93
N ILE A 218 6.96 -1.55 24.41
CA ILE A 218 5.73 -2.17 24.95
C ILE A 218 5.55 -3.61 24.44
N ILE A 219 6.15 -3.97 23.28
CA ILE A 219 6.05 -5.30 22.71
C ILE A 219 7.09 -6.21 23.33
N GLU A 220 6.64 -7.33 23.92
CA GLU A 220 7.52 -8.42 24.31
C GLU A 220 8.10 -9.08 23.06
N GLN A 221 9.42 -9.11 22.92
CA GLN A 221 10.10 -9.64 21.75
C GLN A 221 10.90 -10.88 22.10
N GLU A 222 10.78 -11.92 21.26
CA GLU A 222 11.54 -13.17 21.36
C GLU A 222 12.22 -13.46 20.00
N LEU A 223 13.46 -13.93 20.05
CA LEU A 223 14.21 -14.39 18.89
C LEU A 223 14.64 -15.84 19.09
N TYR A 224 14.44 -16.67 18.08
CA TYR A 224 14.91 -18.05 18.04
C TYR A 224 15.82 -18.25 16.83
N HIS A 225 17.04 -18.72 17.08
CA HIS A 225 17.94 -19.20 16.04
C HIS A 225 17.59 -20.66 15.72
N VAL A 226 17.19 -20.95 14.51
CA VAL A 226 16.67 -22.25 14.12
C VAL A 226 17.04 -22.57 12.68
N SER A 227 17.35 -23.84 12.38
CA SER A 227 17.59 -24.28 11.01
C SER A 227 16.33 -24.16 10.16
N LYS A 228 16.49 -24.00 8.85
CA LYS A 228 15.37 -23.94 7.91
C LYS A 228 14.47 -25.17 7.98
N GLU A 229 15.04 -26.33 8.21
CA GLU A 229 14.36 -27.61 8.31
C GLU A 229 13.49 -27.71 9.55
N GLU A 230 13.92 -27.15 10.67
CA GLU A 230 13.25 -27.21 11.97
C GLU A 230 12.24 -26.06 12.19
N LYS A 231 12.31 -25.00 11.39
CA LYS A 231 11.46 -23.82 11.51
C LYS A 231 9.98 -24.13 11.67
N PHE A 232 9.45 -25.07 10.90
CA PHE A 232 8.03 -25.42 10.97
C PHE A 232 7.70 -26.18 12.26
N GLY A 233 8.58 -27.09 12.70
CA GLY A 233 8.43 -27.79 13.97
C GLY A 233 8.42 -26.82 15.16
N LEU A 234 9.33 -25.85 15.15
CA LEU A 234 9.38 -24.79 16.14
C LEU A 234 8.13 -23.92 16.14
N LEU A 235 7.63 -23.52 14.93
CA LEU A 235 6.38 -22.78 14.82
C LEU A 235 5.21 -23.53 15.46
N LEU A 236 5.09 -24.84 15.21
CA LEU A 236 4.05 -25.67 15.84
C LEU A 236 4.17 -25.72 17.36
N GLY A 237 5.40 -25.80 17.90
CA GLY A 237 5.64 -25.77 19.34
C GLY A 237 5.23 -24.43 19.97
N ILE A 238 5.60 -23.33 19.34
CA ILE A 238 5.20 -21.97 19.77
C ILE A 238 3.68 -21.83 19.78
N LEU A 239 2.99 -22.24 18.71
CA LEU A 239 1.52 -22.16 18.61
C LEU A 239 0.81 -23.06 19.66
N LYS A 240 1.42 -24.15 20.10
CA LYS A 240 0.91 -24.99 21.20
C LYS A 240 1.19 -24.37 22.57
N ARG A 241 2.40 -23.83 22.77
CA ARG A 241 2.80 -23.19 24.03
C ARG A 241 1.90 -22.00 24.35
N ASP A 242 1.70 -21.12 23.37
CA ASP A 242 0.98 -19.86 23.54
C ASP A 242 -0.48 -19.99 23.05
N SER A 243 -1.14 -21.12 23.32
CA SER A 243 -2.48 -21.45 22.82
C SER A 243 -3.54 -20.39 23.17
N GLY A 244 -4.50 -20.18 22.28
CA GLY A 244 -5.62 -19.23 22.47
C GLY A 244 -5.37 -17.82 21.96
N GLY A 245 -4.21 -17.55 21.34
CA GLY A 245 -3.89 -16.25 20.75
C GLY A 245 -4.46 -16.02 19.35
N HIS A 246 -4.49 -14.76 18.95
CA HIS A 246 -4.69 -14.32 17.57
C HIS A 246 -3.32 -14.04 16.93
N TYR A 247 -2.97 -14.84 15.93
CA TYR A 247 -1.64 -14.85 15.35
C TYR A 247 -1.61 -14.24 13.95
N LEU A 248 -0.69 -13.31 13.73
CA LEU A 248 -0.33 -12.85 12.40
C LEU A 248 1.09 -13.33 12.07
N ILE A 249 1.21 -14.22 11.09
CA ILE A 249 2.48 -14.84 10.68
C ILE A 249 2.97 -14.19 9.40
N PHE A 250 4.17 -13.64 9.42
CA PHE A 250 4.80 -13.00 8.27
C PHE A 250 5.79 -13.91 7.56
N CYS A 251 5.68 -13.93 6.22
CA CYS A 251 6.61 -14.62 5.32
C CYS A 251 7.06 -13.67 4.21
N ASN A 252 8.29 -13.82 3.74
CA ASN A 252 8.82 -12.99 2.65
C ASN A 252 8.28 -13.39 1.28
N MET A 253 7.86 -14.66 1.08
CA MET A 253 7.40 -15.18 -0.22
C MET A 253 5.97 -15.71 -0.16
N LYS A 254 5.20 -15.49 -1.23
CA LYS A 254 3.84 -16.02 -1.42
C LYS A 254 3.80 -17.55 -1.32
N SER A 255 4.79 -18.22 -1.95
CA SER A 255 4.91 -19.68 -1.91
C SER A 255 5.10 -20.23 -0.50
N THR A 256 5.83 -19.50 0.35
CA THR A 256 6.00 -19.85 1.76
C THR A 256 4.68 -19.69 2.51
N ALA A 257 3.92 -18.61 2.27
CA ALA A 257 2.62 -18.41 2.88
C ALA A 257 1.61 -19.50 2.53
N ASP A 258 1.52 -19.90 1.26
CA ASP A 258 0.64 -20.97 0.82
C ASP A 258 1.05 -22.34 1.38
N LYS A 259 2.35 -22.60 1.46
CA LYS A 259 2.91 -23.81 2.08
C LYS A 259 2.57 -23.87 3.58
N LEU A 260 2.80 -22.79 4.31
CA LEU A 260 2.50 -22.71 5.75
C LEU A 260 1.01 -22.90 6.01
N LYS A 261 0.13 -22.24 5.26
CA LYS A 261 -1.32 -22.44 5.34
C LYS A 261 -1.68 -23.92 5.19
N THR A 262 -1.12 -24.61 4.19
CA THR A 262 -1.42 -26.01 3.92
C THR A 262 -0.94 -26.90 5.05
N LEU A 263 0.28 -26.69 5.53
CA LEU A 263 0.89 -27.46 6.61
C LEU A 263 0.17 -27.24 7.95
N LEU A 264 -0.15 -26.00 8.30
CA LEU A 264 -0.86 -25.67 9.55
C LEU A 264 -2.24 -26.32 9.58
N ASN A 265 -3.03 -26.20 8.49
CA ASN A 265 -4.35 -26.83 8.41
C ASN A 265 -4.26 -28.37 8.49
N ALA A 266 -3.27 -29.00 7.87
CA ALA A 266 -3.06 -30.45 7.97
C ALA A 266 -2.73 -30.92 9.39
N ASN A 267 -2.15 -30.03 10.20
CA ASN A 267 -1.78 -30.29 11.60
C ASN A 267 -2.77 -29.75 12.64
N GLY A 268 -4.01 -29.41 12.20
CA GLY A 268 -5.09 -29.03 13.11
C GLY A 268 -5.15 -27.54 13.48
N PHE A 269 -4.30 -26.70 12.88
CA PHE A 269 -4.31 -25.26 13.11
C PHE A 269 -5.08 -24.54 11.98
N ALA A 270 -6.31 -24.11 12.26
CA ALA A 270 -7.13 -23.38 11.30
C ALA A 270 -6.44 -22.07 10.89
N SER A 271 -5.99 -22.00 9.65
CA SER A 271 -5.24 -20.86 9.13
C SER A 271 -5.67 -20.45 7.72
N SER A 272 -5.49 -19.18 7.39
CA SER A 272 -5.67 -18.65 6.04
C SER A 272 -4.49 -17.76 5.65
N ALA A 273 -4.21 -17.69 4.34
CA ALA A 273 -3.16 -16.83 3.81
C ALA A 273 -3.77 -15.65 3.04
N ILE A 274 -3.21 -14.46 3.24
CA ILE A 274 -3.46 -13.28 2.42
C ILE A 274 -2.19 -12.98 1.63
N THR A 275 -2.30 -13.11 0.31
CA THR A 275 -1.23 -12.80 -0.65
C THR A 275 -1.75 -11.79 -1.68
N GLY A 276 -0.84 -11.16 -2.42
CA GLY A 276 -1.22 -10.17 -3.44
C GLY A 276 -2.14 -10.71 -4.55
N ASP A 277 -2.15 -12.03 -4.77
CA ASP A 277 -2.95 -12.66 -5.82
C ASP A 277 -4.36 -13.07 -5.33
N LEU A 278 -4.65 -12.91 -4.03
CA LEU A 278 -5.96 -13.27 -3.49
C LEU A 278 -7.04 -12.30 -4.00
N PRO A 279 -8.12 -12.78 -4.67
CA PRO A 279 -9.24 -11.95 -5.08
C PRO A 279 -9.83 -11.14 -3.92
N GLN A 280 -10.24 -9.91 -4.19
CA GLN A 280 -10.64 -8.95 -3.17
C GLN A 280 -11.83 -9.42 -2.31
N ASP A 281 -12.82 -10.05 -2.94
CA ASP A 281 -13.97 -10.63 -2.25
C ASP A 281 -13.57 -11.72 -1.24
N LYS A 282 -12.60 -12.57 -1.61
CA LYS A 282 -12.05 -13.59 -0.72
C LYS A 282 -11.20 -12.98 0.38
N ARG A 283 -10.44 -11.93 0.07
CA ARG A 283 -9.62 -11.20 1.04
C ARG A 283 -10.48 -10.60 2.15
N ILE A 284 -11.56 -9.90 1.78
CA ILE A 284 -12.50 -9.33 2.75
C ILE A 284 -13.13 -10.44 3.63
N LYS A 285 -13.52 -11.58 3.04
CA LYS A 285 -14.06 -12.72 3.80
C LYS A 285 -13.05 -13.28 4.81
N VAL A 286 -11.80 -13.44 4.42
CA VAL A 286 -10.73 -13.92 5.31
C VAL A 286 -10.51 -12.94 6.46
N LEU A 287 -10.45 -11.65 6.17
CA LEU A 287 -10.28 -10.61 7.18
C LEU A 287 -11.44 -10.56 8.17
N ASN A 288 -12.67 -10.65 7.68
CA ASN A 288 -13.85 -10.66 8.55
C ASN A 288 -13.85 -11.88 9.46
N ARG A 289 -13.51 -13.07 8.96
CA ARG A 289 -13.38 -14.28 9.78
C ARG A 289 -12.28 -14.17 10.83
N PHE A 290 -11.18 -13.48 10.50
CA PHE A 290 -10.11 -13.23 11.46
C PHE A 290 -10.56 -12.22 12.52
N LYS A 291 -11.24 -11.14 12.13
CA LYS A 291 -11.79 -10.15 13.07
C LYS A 291 -12.87 -10.70 13.99
N SER A 292 -13.71 -11.62 13.50
CA SER A 292 -14.76 -12.28 14.31
C SER A 292 -14.24 -13.38 15.26
N GLY A 293 -12.95 -13.75 15.14
CA GLY A 293 -12.39 -14.86 15.93
C GLY A 293 -12.63 -16.25 15.36
N ASP A 294 -13.35 -16.36 14.21
CA ASP A 294 -13.56 -17.66 13.53
C ASP A 294 -12.29 -18.23 12.90
N LEU A 295 -11.26 -17.42 12.85
CA LEU A 295 -9.94 -17.76 12.35
C LEU A 295 -8.89 -17.17 13.28
N SER A 296 -8.08 -18.01 13.91
CA SER A 296 -7.07 -17.57 14.89
C SER A 296 -5.70 -17.29 14.25
N ILE A 297 -5.40 -17.82 13.07
CA ILE A 297 -4.10 -17.69 12.43
C ILE A 297 -4.24 -17.10 11.02
N LEU A 298 -3.63 -15.94 10.82
CA LEU A 298 -3.52 -15.27 9.52
C LEU A 298 -2.07 -15.26 9.07
N ILE A 299 -1.81 -15.71 7.85
CA ILE A 299 -0.47 -15.71 7.24
C ILE A 299 -0.45 -14.63 6.17
N ALA A 300 0.57 -13.77 6.16
CA ALA A 300 0.65 -12.66 5.22
C ALA A 300 2.08 -12.43 4.71
N THR A 301 2.17 -11.83 3.53
CA THR A 301 3.40 -11.17 3.07
C THR A 301 3.30 -9.67 3.33
N ASP A 302 4.42 -8.95 3.40
CA ASP A 302 4.43 -7.52 3.67
C ASP A 302 3.50 -6.75 2.73
N VAL A 303 3.63 -6.96 1.42
CA VAL A 303 2.76 -6.34 0.42
C VAL A 303 1.28 -6.61 0.67
N ALA A 304 0.94 -7.79 1.13
CA ALA A 304 -0.44 -8.18 1.35
C ALA A 304 -1.00 -7.74 2.72
N SER A 305 -0.16 -7.56 3.72
CA SER A 305 -0.54 -7.10 5.06
C SER A 305 -0.62 -5.59 5.18
N ARG A 306 0.03 -4.89 4.28
CA ARG A 306 0.05 -3.42 4.23
C ARG A 306 -1.39 -2.90 4.04
N GLY A 307 -1.77 -1.90 4.85
CA GLY A 307 -3.13 -1.34 4.85
C GLY A 307 -4.19 -2.21 5.54
N LEU A 308 -3.80 -3.35 6.14
CA LEU A 308 -4.71 -4.14 6.97
C LEU A 308 -4.77 -3.54 8.37
N HIS A 309 -5.91 -2.97 8.71
CA HIS A 309 -6.22 -2.60 10.08
C HIS A 309 -6.93 -3.78 10.75
N ILE A 310 -6.17 -4.51 11.56
CA ILE A 310 -6.68 -5.65 12.30
C ILE A 310 -6.37 -5.37 13.77
N ASP A 311 -7.41 -5.26 14.57
CA ASP A 311 -7.29 -5.12 16.01
C ASP A 311 -7.34 -6.50 16.67
N GLY A 312 -6.86 -6.61 17.91
CA GLY A 312 -6.90 -7.85 18.67
C GLY A 312 -5.84 -8.89 18.31
N ILE A 313 -4.82 -8.53 17.53
CA ILE A 313 -3.66 -9.40 17.30
C ILE A 313 -2.84 -9.46 18.58
N THR A 314 -2.72 -10.65 19.17
CA THR A 314 -1.94 -10.90 20.37
C THR A 314 -0.50 -11.23 20.05
N HIS A 315 -0.28 -11.95 18.94
CA HIS A 315 1.05 -12.44 18.55
C HIS A 315 1.36 -12.09 17.09
N VAL A 316 2.53 -11.52 16.88
CA VAL A 316 3.13 -11.39 15.54
C VAL A 316 4.29 -12.39 15.47
N ILE A 317 4.28 -13.24 14.45
CA ILE A 317 5.39 -14.18 14.22
C ILE A 317 6.07 -13.84 12.90
N ASN A 318 7.32 -13.40 12.96
CA ASN A 318 8.19 -13.28 11.79
C ASN A 318 8.74 -14.67 11.47
N TYR A 319 7.97 -15.46 10.71
CA TYR A 319 8.45 -16.75 10.20
C TYR A 319 9.70 -16.57 9.35
N ASP A 320 9.73 -15.52 8.54
CA ASP A 320 10.91 -15.03 7.86
C ASP A 320 11.22 -13.61 8.36
N LEU A 321 12.45 -13.36 8.82
CA LEU A 321 12.89 -12.00 9.12
C LEU A 321 12.76 -11.13 7.86
N PRO A 322 12.27 -9.91 7.96
CA PRO A 322 12.22 -9.00 6.81
C PRO A 322 13.64 -8.62 6.38
N GLN A 323 13.78 -8.24 5.12
CA GLN A 323 15.05 -7.74 4.57
C GLN A 323 15.24 -6.26 4.84
N ASP A 324 14.15 -5.54 5.08
CA ASP A 324 14.11 -4.13 5.42
C ASP A 324 13.79 -3.96 6.91
N SER A 325 14.60 -3.16 7.60
CA SER A 325 14.45 -2.93 9.04
C SER A 325 13.16 -2.17 9.39
N GLU A 326 12.69 -1.29 8.52
CA GLU A 326 11.41 -0.59 8.69
C GLU A 326 10.23 -1.58 8.65
N ASP A 327 10.29 -2.60 7.77
CA ASP A 327 9.27 -3.64 7.70
C ASP A 327 9.18 -4.45 9.02
N TYR A 328 10.29 -4.61 9.75
CA TYR A 328 10.27 -5.25 11.07
C TYR A 328 9.35 -4.50 12.04
N VAL A 329 9.56 -3.20 12.18
CA VAL A 329 8.75 -2.35 13.07
C VAL A 329 7.29 -2.31 12.61
N HIS A 330 7.05 -2.22 11.30
CA HIS A 330 5.71 -2.27 10.73
C HIS A 330 4.99 -3.60 10.99
N ARG A 331 5.71 -4.73 11.01
CA ARG A 331 5.16 -6.05 11.32
C ARG A 331 4.81 -6.17 12.80
N ILE A 332 5.78 -5.91 13.69
CA ILE A 332 5.54 -6.05 15.13
C ILE A 332 4.49 -5.04 15.64
N GLY A 333 4.41 -3.84 15.07
CA GLY A 333 3.37 -2.84 15.34
C GLY A 333 1.95 -3.26 14.91
N ARG A 334 1.74 -4.50 14.45
CA ARG A 334 0.39 -5.07 14.28
C ARG A 334 -0.20 -5.59 15.59
N THR A 335 0.62 -5.85 16.59
CA THR A 335 0.18 -6.14 17.96
C THR A 335 0.36 -4.92 18.87
N ALA A 336 0.06 -5.04 20.16
CA ALA A 336 0.19 -3.99 21.19
C ALA A 336 -0.51 -2.66 20.83
N ARG A 337 -1.69 -2.72 20.22
CA ARG A 337 -2.48 -1.53 19.88
C ARG A 337 -3.40 -1.13 21.02
N ALA A 338 -3.69 0.17 21.11
CA ALA A 338 -4.60 0.76 22.12
C ALA A 338 -4.20 0.44 23.57
N GLY A 339 -2.91 0.29 23.87
CA GLY A 339 -2.42 0.05 25.24
C GLY A 339 -2.50 -1.40 25.71
N ALA A 340 -2.92 -2.33 24.83
CA ALA A 340 -2.86 -3.78 25.12
C ALA A 340 -1.42 -4.29 24.96
N GLY A 341 -0.99 -5.23 25.80
CA GLY A 341 0.29 -5.95 25.64
C GLY A 341 0.28 -6.78 24.35
N GLY A 342 1.45 -6.98 23.76
CA GLY A 342 1.61 -7.78 22.54
C GLY A 342 2.93 -8.50 22.51
N LYS A 343 2.98 -9.62 21.76
CA LYS A 343 4.19 -10.45 21.65
C LYS A 343 4.62 -10.56 20.18
N ALA A 344 5.92 -10.38 19.95
CA ALA A 344 6.56 -10.53 18.65
C ALA A 344 7.64 -11.63 18.72
N ILE A 345 7.51 -12.65 17.89
CA ILE A 345 8.39 -13.80 17.86
C ILE A 345 9.07 -13.87 16.49
N SER A 346 10.39 -13.93 16.47
CA SER A 346 11.18 -13.93 15.25
C SER A 346 11.99 -15.22 15.10
N LEU A 347 11.91 -15.87 13.93
CA LEU A 347 12.63 -17.10 13.62
C LEU A 347 13.79 -16.80 12.66
N ALA A 348 14.99 -16.68 13.20
CA ALA A 348 16.21 -16.44 12.43
C ALA A 348 16.77 -17.75 11.89
N CYS A 349 16.87 -17.88 10.58
CA CYS A 349 17.48 -19.01 9.90
C CYS A 349 18.56 -18.55 8.93
N GLU A 350 19.30 -19.46 8.35
CA GLU A 350 20.44 -19.22 7.46
C GLU A 350 20.13 -18.24 6.33
N ASN A 351 18.88 -18.24 5.84
CA ASN A 351 18.50 -17.42 4.70
C ASN A 351 18.32 -15.95 5.04
N TYR A 352 17.94 -15.64 6.29
CA TYR A 352 17.51 -14.28 6.66
C TYR A 352 18.18 -13.71 7.92
N VAL A 353 19.07 -14.48 8.57
CA VAL A 353 19.75 -14.03 9.80
C VAL A 353 20.63 -12.79 9.59
N LEU A 354 21.09 -12.55 8.37
CA LEU A 354 21.94 -11.39 8.05
C LEU A 354 21.22 -10.06 8.26
N SER A 355 19.91 -10.00 8.03
CA SER A 355 19.12 -8.78 8.27
C SER A 355 18.89 -8.48 9.77
N LEU A 356 19.19 -9.42 10.67
CA LEU A 356 19.01 -9.22 12.09
C LEU A 356 19.85 -8.05 12.64
N HIS A 357 21.09 -7.93 12.18
CA HIS A 357 21.99 -6.85 12.62
C HIS A 357 21.40 -5.48 12.29
N ASP A 358 20.97 -5.28 11.05
CA ASP A 358 20.39 -4.02 10.57
C ASP A 358 19.07 -3.70 11.29
N ILE A 359 18.26 -4.74 11.60
CA ILE A 359 17.03 -4.60 12.38
C ILE A 359 17.33 -4.11 13.78
N GLU A 360 18.27 -4.75 14.50
CA GLU A 360 18.63 -4.39 15.86
C GLU A 360 19.28 -2.99 15.94
N GLU A 361 20.07 -2.61 14.94
CA GLU A 361 20.62 -1.26 14.81
C GLU A 361 19.50 -0.22 14.63
N TYR A 362 18.54 -0.51 13.77
CA TYR A 362 17.39 0.35 13.48
C TYR A 362 16.52 0.57 14.72
N ILE A 363 16.16 -0.51 15.42
CA ILE A 363 15.34 -0.42 16.65
C ILE A 363 16.16 0.00 17.88
N ARG A 364 17.49 0.15 17.77
CA ARG A 364 18.43 0.51 18.83
C ARG A 364 18.32 -0.39 20.07
N LYS A 365 17.97 -1.64 19.87
CA LYS A 365 17.75 -2.62 20.93
C LYS A 365 18.11 -4.02 20.45
N LYS A 366 18.75 -4.81 21.30
CA LYS A 366 18.95 -6.24 21.04
C LYS A 366 17.66 -7.00 21.29
N ILE A 367 17.29 -7.87 20.36
CA ILE A 367 16.14 -8.75 20.53
C ILE A 367 16.58 -9.93 21.41
N PRO A 368 15.88 -10.21 22.54
CA PRO A 368 16.25 -11.31 23.42
C PRO A 368 16.25 -12.65 22.66
N SER A 369 17.42 -13.27 22.57
CA SER A 369 17.56 -14.59 21.95
C SER A 369 17.30 -15.67 22.98
N LEU A 370 16.31 -16.52 22.71
CA LEU A 370 15.94 -17.63 23.56
C LEU A 370 16.48 -18.95 23.01
N PRO A 371 16.88 -19.89 23.88
CA PRO A 371 17.31 -21.21 23.42
C PRO A 371 16.15 -22.00 22.85
N VAL A 372 16.42 -22.71 21.78
CA VAL A 372 15.48 -23.69 21.22
C VAL A 372 15.67 -25.00 21.99
N THR A 373 14.65 -25.39 22.75
CA THR A 373 14.67 -26.63 23.53
C THR A 373 14.01 -27.77 22.75
N ASP A 374 14.39 -29.02 23.00
CA ASP A 374 13.89 -30.18 22.27
C ASP A 374 12.37 -30.35 22.43
N ASP A 375 11.80 -29.96 23.55
CA ASP A 375 10.36 -29.98 23.83
C ASP A 375 9.58 -28.91 23.04
N LEU A 376 10.25 -27.86 22.58
CA LEU A 376 9.64 -26.80 21.77
C LEU A 376 9.60 -27.16 20.29
N ILE A 377 10.44 -28.09 19.80
CA ILE A 377 10.42 -28.54 18.41
C ILE A 377 9.54 -29.77 18.25
N ILE A 378 8.43 -29.63 17.54
CA ILE A 378 7.60 -30.74 17.18
C ILE A 378 8.16 -31.40 15.93
N THR A 379 8.68 -32.62 16.08
CA THR A 379 9.27 -33.40 14.96
C THR A 379 8.26 -34.31 14.28
N ASP A 380 7.25 -34.81 15.02
CA ASP A 380 6.17 -35.64 14.50
C ASP A 380 4.99 -34.76 14.07
N TYR A 381 5.00 -34.34 12.80
CA TYR A 381 3.92 -33.60 12.18
C TYR A 381 3.62 -34.09 10.76
N LYS A 382 2.37 -33.90 10.32
CA LYS A 382 1.93 -34.29 8.98
C LYS A 382 2.64 -33.45 7.92
N ARG A 383 3.47 -34.09 7.09
CA ARG A 383 4.13 -33.48 5.92
C ARG A 383 3.18 -33.57 4.73
N VAL A 384 2.90 -32.45 4.08
CA VAL A 384 2.06 -32.40 2.86
C VAL A 384 2.97 -32.25 1.66
N SER A 385 2.88 -33.19 0.72
CA SER A 385 3.55 -33.07 -0.57
C SER A 385 2.82 -32.02 -1.42
N LEU A 386 3.47 -30.90 -1.67
CA LEU A 386 2.95 -29.84 -2.57
C LEU A 386 3.23 -30.20 -4.04
N HIS A 387 2.87 -31.41 -4.48
CA HIS A 387 2.82 -31.70 -5.89
C HIS A 387 1.64 -30.94 -6.50
N GLN A 388 1.88 -29.76 -7.03
CA GLN A 388 0.97 -29.23 -8.06
C GLN A 388 1.09 -30.18 -9.25
N PRO A 389 0.01 -30.80 -9.71
CA PRO A 389 0.02 -31.37 -11.04
C PRO A 389 0.18 -30.18 -12.00
N TYR A 390 1.35 -30.10 -12.62
CA TYR A 390 1.53 -29.28 -13.81
C TYR A 390 0.44 -29.76 -14.77
N ALA A 391 -0.65 -29.00 -14.86
CA ALA A 391 -1.63 -29.20 -15.91
C ALA A 391 -0.89 -28.95 -17.22
N LYS A 392 -0.42 -30.01 -17.83
CA LYS A 392 -0.03 -30.01 -19.23
C LYS A 392 -1.24 -29.46 -19.97
N LYS A 393 -1.17 -28.18 -20.37
CA LYS A 393 -2.05 -27.68 -21.43
C LYS A 393 -1.87 -28.62 -22.58
N GLY A 394 -2.86 -29.48 -22.80
CA GLY A 394 -2.87 -30.43 -23.89
C GLY A 394 -2.62 -29.68 -25.18
N SER A 395 -1.54 -30.00 -25.86
CA SER A 395 -1.34 -29.65 -27.24
C SER A 395 -2.57 -30.17 -28.01
N PRO A 396 -3.20 -29.37 -28.85
CA PRO A 396 -4.30 -29.88 -29.67
C PRO A 396 -3.76 -31.03 -30.50
N SER A 397 -4.29 -32.22 -30.27
CA SER A 397 -4.01 -33.41 -31.09
C SER A 397 -4.33 -33.07 -32.53
N ARG A 398 -3.30 -33.06 -33.38
CA ARG A 398 -3.47 -33.08 -34.83
C ARG A 398 -4.30 -34.32 -35.16
N GLY A 399 -5.60 -34.13 -35.41
CA GLY A 399 -6.47 -35.17 -35.96
C GLY A 399 -5.89 -35.68 -37.25
N LYS A 400 -5.63 -37.03 -37.28
CA LYS A 400 -5.34 -37.74 -38.50
C LYS A 400 -6.53 -37.60 -39.43
N ARG A 401 -6.36 -36.93 -40.58
CA ARG A 401 -7.31 -37.00 -41.69
C ARG A 401 -7.34 -38.41 -42.25
N PRO A 402 -8.50 -39.01 -42.53
CA PRO A 402 -8.61 -40.27 -43.24
C PRO A 402 -8.15 -40.10 -44.69
N LEU A 403 -7.37 -41.02 -45.18
CA LEU A 403 -7.05 -41.21 -46.60
C LEU A 403 -8.31 -41.69 -47.30
N ASP A 404 -8.89 -40.85 -48.15
CA ASP A 404 -9.91 -41.27 -49.11
C ASP A 404 -9.23 -41.57 -50.47
N LYS A 405 -9.39 -42.82 -50.90
CA LYS A 405 -8.98 -43.34 -52.20
C LYS A 405 -10.12 -43.08 -53.20
N GLY A 406 -9.91 -42.26 -54.20
CA GLY A 406 -10.85 -42.13 -55.28
C GLY A 406 -10.24 -41.40 -56.48
N ALA A 407 -9.87 -42.23 -57.47
CA ALA A 407 -9.32 -41.83 -58.74
C ALA A 407 -10.37 -41.19 -59.69
N LYS A 408 -9.95 -40.26 -60.51
CA LYS A 408 -10.10 -40.22 -61.99
C LYS A 408 -10.01 -38.78 -62.52
N LYS A 409 -8.98 -38.61 -63.37
CA LYS A 409 -8.96 -38.25 -64.77
C LYS A 409 -9.78 -37.03 -65.24
N TYR A 410 -9.10 -36.10 -65.84
CA TYR A 410 -9.15 -35.52 -67.18
C TYR A 410 -8.59 -34.08 -67.15
N ALA A 411 -7.49 -33.89 -67.81
CA ALA A 411 -7.21 -33.40 -69.14
C ALA A 411 -7.22 -31.83 -69.28
N SER A 412 -5.99 -31.38 -69.48
CA SER A 412 -5.51 -30.49 -70.55
C SER A 412 -6.19 -29.16 -70.86
N ARG A 413 -5.40 -28.11 -70.84
CA ARG A 413 -5.04 -27.17 -71.93
C ARG A 413 -4.59 -25.83 -71.30
N SER A 414 -3.32 -25.51 -71.46
CA SER A 414 -2.68 -24.70 -72.51
C SER A 414 -2.96 -23.20 -72.45
N GLY A 415 -1.87 -22.49 -72.45
CA GLY A 415 -1.76 -21.10 -72.91
C GLY A 415 -1.05 -20.21 -71.93
N SER A 416 0.21 -20.07 -71.93
CA SER A 416 1.17 -19.36 -72.77
C SER A 416 1.28 -17.87 -72.48
N LYS A 417 2.53 -17.49 -72.19
CA LYS A 417 3.16 -16.16 -72.46
C LYS A 417 2.78 -15.01 -71.51
N SER A 418 3.65 -14.16 -71.12
CA SER A 418 5.05 -13.86 -71.42
C SER A 418 5.47 -12.68 -70.56
N SER A 419 6.72 -12.74 -70.17
CA SER A 419 7.66 -11.60 -70.16
C SER A 419 7.36 -10.31 -69.43
N GLY A 420 8.30 -9.91 -68.65
CA GLY A 420 8.84 -8.59 -68.66
C GLY A 420 9.61 -8.21 -67.41
N ALA A 421 10.89 -8.14 -67.64
CA ALA A 421 11.94 -7.65 -66.75
C ALA A 421 11.76 -6.18 -66.38
N GLY A 422 12.30 -5.78 -65.28
CA GLY A 422 12.49 -4.37 -64.94
C GLY A 422 13.10 -4.17 -63.57
N SER A 423 14.41 -4.30 -63.52
CA SER A 423 15.24 -3.75 -62.43
C SER A 423 15.13 -2.22 -62.42
N GLU A 424 15.09 -1.62 -61.27
CA GLU A 424 15.84 -0.40 -61.07
C GLU A 424 15.95 -0.02 -59.58
N ASN A 425 17.15 0.06 -59.24
CA ASN A 425 17.92 0.62 -58.16
C ASN A 425 17.66 2.13 -58.03
N ARG A 426 17.46 2.70 -56.83
CA ARG A 426 17.90 4.07 -56.44
C ARG A 426 17.78 4.24 -54.92
N ARG A 427 18.94 4.12 -54.21
CA ARG A 427 19.80 5.24 -53.72
C ARG A 427 19.14 6.08 -52.61
N ARG A 428 19.77 5.94 -51.40
CA ARG A 428 19.75 6.90 -50.27
C ARG A 428 20.40 8.23 -50.72
N PRO A 429 20.12 9.31 -50.06
CA PRO A 429 21.15 10.32 -49.77
C PRO A 429 21.31 10.61 -48.27
N ASP A 430 22.48 10.62 -47.89
CA ASP A 430 23.46 11.25 -47.07
C ASP A 430 23.03 12.44 -46.18
N SER A 431 23.61 12.39 -44.98
CA SER A 431 23.78 13.47 -44.00
C SER A 431 24.78 14.52 -44.51
N PRO A 432 24.72 15.75 -44.02
CA PRO A 432 25.90 16.61 -44.04
C PRO A 432 26.47 16.87 -42.63
N LYS A 433 27.78 16.92 -42.64
CA LYS A 433 28.74 17.16 -41.56
C LYS A 433 28.78 18.66 -41.14
N ARG A 434 29.15 18.82 -39.87
CA ARG A 434 29.98 19.87 -39.22
C ARG A 434 30.50 20.99 -40.06
N ASP A 435 30.42 22.20 -39.47
CA ASP A 435 31.55 23.17 -39.52
C ASP A 435 31.71 23.86 -38.15
N GLU A 436 32.94 23.77 -37.69
CA GLU A 436 33.52 24.51 -36.57
C GLU A 436 33.81 25.96 -36.96
N LYS A 437 33.59 26.92 -36.09
CA LYS A 437 34.45 28.14 -36.05
C LYS A 437 34.64 28.61 -34.60
N LYS A 438 35.95 28.66 -34.30
CA LYS A 438 36.60 29.26 -33.13
C LYS A 438 36.37 30.78 -33.07
N SER A 439 36.27 31.32 -31.87
CA SER A 439 37.12 32.43 -31.39
C SER A 439 36.78 32.82 -29.94
N ALA A 440 37.77 32.84 -29.11
CA ALA A 440 37.87 33.51 -27.81
C ALA A 440 38.55 34.89 -28.01
N PRO A 441 38.93 35.68 -26.99
CA PRO A 441 38.48 35.89 -25.61
C PRO A 441 38.34 37.39 -25.22
N HIS A 442 37.98 37.69 -23.99
CA HIS A 442 38.29 38.89 -23.16
C HIS A 442 37.05 39.24 -22.31
N GLY A 443 37.05 39.50 -21.03
CA GLY A 443 38.02 39.94 -20.10
C GLY A 443 37.31 40.13 -18.76
N LYS A 444 37.96 39.81 -17.69
CA LYS A 444 37.55 40.21 -16.34
C LYS A 444 37.69 41.74 -16.17
N PRO A 445 37.02 42.35 -15.27
CA PRO A 445 37.70 42.84 -14.08
C PRO A 445 36.98 42.57 -12.74
N ASP A 446 37.82 42.61 -11.77
CA ASP A 446 37.79 42.39 -10.35
C ASP A 446 37.21 43.60 -9.54
N PRO A 447 37.22 43.50 -8.21
CA PRO A 447 36.10 43.89 -7.34
C PRO A 447 36.35 45.17 -6.53
N SER A 448 35.42 45.44 -5.63
CA SER A 448 35.47 46.39 -4.51
C SER A 448 34.65 47.67 -4.71
N ALA A 449 33.89 47.88 -3.77
CA ALA A 449 33.57 49.07 -3.00
C ALA A 449 32.08 49.28 -2.70
N THR A 450 31.90 49.25 -1.43
CA THR A 450 30.88 49.76 -0.49
C THR A 450 29.72 48.89 -0.17
#